data_69d2b851af6d175fa6879ccae77ab06d
#
_entry.id   69d2b851af6d175fa6879ccae77ab06d
#
_cell.length_a   1.000
_cell.length_b   1.000
_cell.length_c   1.000
_cell.angle_alpha   90.00
_cell.angle_beta   90.00
_cell.angle_gamma   90.00
#
_symmetry.space_group_name_H-M   'P 1'
#
loop_
_entity.id
_entity.type
_entity.pdbx_description
1 polymer ?
#
loop_
_entity_poly.entity_id
_entity_poly.type
_entity_poly.pdbx_seq_one_letter_code
_entity_poly.pdbx_strand_id
1 'polypeptide(L)'
;LNVVKYALTIEFIFGTILAWHFYSALDMGLTGIAWGYWHAISAFCNAGFDLFGDYASLTGHYNDITLNLCIMALITIGGIGFTVLDDLRRNRKWKKLRLHSKIVLTASAILTFGGTLVILALEYTNPATLGGMPNELDKWMAAAFQAVTCRTAGFNTIDLTDMRASSLFFMVLLMGIGASPTSTGGGMKTTTVLVLLVSTWGLLHGKRDTVLFDRRIASETVDKAYNVFTVCLLWMLGAYFLLLICDGGLHRADYVLFEVVSAFATVGLGVGITPDWNDWGKLILVLTMYAGRIGVLTFVLSFLHSKDDKIRYPSENIMIG
;
A
#
# COMPACT_ATOMS: atom_id res chain seq x y z
N LEU A 1 6.34 18.21 16.06
CA LEU A 1 5.72 19.46 15.57
C LEU A 1 5.75 19.58 14.05
N ASN A 2 6.86 19.23 13.37
CA ASN A 2 6.97 19.33 11.90
C ASN A 2 6.02 18.39 11.15
N VAL A 3 5.81 17.16 11.64
CA VAL A 3 4.89 16.18 11.04
C VAL A 3 3.48 16.76 10.95
N VAL A 4 2.97 17.31 12.06
CA VAL A 4 1.64 17.93 12.12
C VAL A 4 1.54 19.14 11.16
N LYS A 5 2.60 19.95 11.09
CA LYS A 5 2.62 21.09 10.13
C LYS A 5 2.56 20.62 8.69
N TYR A 6 3.31 19.57 8.31
CA TYR A 6 3.26 19.02 6.95
C TYR A 6 1.87 18.48 6.64
N ALA A 7 1.29 17.66 7.53
CA ALA A 7 -0.02 17.08 7.34
C ALA A 7 -1.08 18.18 7.13
N LEU A 8 -1.23 19.08 8.10
CA LEU A 8 -2.23 20.16 8.03
C LEU A 8 -2.03 21.08 6.82
N THR A 9 -0.78 21.37 6.44
CA THR A 9 -0.53 22.25 5.27
C THR A 9 -0.95 21.56 3.97
N ILE A 10 -0.59 20.29 3.80
CA ILE A 10 -0.89 19.54 2.57
C ILE A 10 -2.41 19.28 2.49
N GLU A 11 -3.02 18.82 3.59
CA GLU A 11 -4.46 18.59 3.67
C GLU A 11 -5.26 19.86 3.41
N PHE A 12 -4.81 21.01 3.94
CA PHE A 12 -5.46 22.30 3.70
C PHE A 12 -5.40 22.72 2.23
N ILE A 13 -4.22 22.60 1.59
CA ILE A 13 -4.05 23.00 0.17
C ILE A 13 -4.92 22.13 -0.73
N PHE A 14 -4.77 20.82 -0.65
CA PHE A 14 -5.54 19.90 -1.50
C PHE A 14 -7.03 19.86 -1.11
N GLY A 15 -7.34 19.99 0.18
CA GLY A 15 -8.69 20.09 0.68
C GLY A 15 -9.41 21.31 0.13
N THR A 16 -8.73 22.47 0.00
CA THR A 16 -9.29 23.66 -0.61
C THR A 16 -9.56 23.47 -2.11
N ILE A 17 -8.63 22.79 -2.84
CA ILE A 17 -8.83 22.48 -4.26
C ILE A 17 -10.02 21.55 -4.44
N LEU A 18 -10.10 20.47 -3.65
CA LEU A 18 -11.22 19.53 -3.71
C LEU A 18 -12.53 20.16 -3.24
N ALA A 19 -12.51 20.98 -2.19
CA ALA A 19 -13.70 21.70 -1.72
C ALA A 19 -14.28 22.62 -2.80
N TRP A 20 -13.41 23.37 -3.49
CA TRP A 20 -13.82 24.18 -4.63
C TRP A 20 -14.37 23.34 -5.78
N HIS A 21 -13.75 22.21 -6.07
CA HIS A 21 -14.19 21.29 -7.13
C HIS A 21 -15.55 20.68 -6.83
N PHE A 22 -15.77 20.16 -5.60
CA PHE A 22 -17.07 19.63 -5.18
C PHE A 22 -18.15 20.72 -5.13
N TYR A 23 -17.79 21.92 -4.70
CA TYR A 23 -18.73 23.06 -4.64
C TYR A 23 -19.20 23.51 -6.03
N SER A 24 -18.25 23.69 -6.98
CA SER A 24 -18.51 24.32 -8.26
C SER A 24 -18.73 23.36 -9.42
N ALA A 25 -17.93 22.29 -9.53
CA ALA A 25 -17.97 21.39 -10.67
C ALA A 25 -18.98 20.25 -10.48
N LEU A 26 -19.13 19.76 -9.23
CA LEU A 26 -20.10 18.71 -8.88
C LEU A 26 -21.41 19.28 -8.30
N ASP A 27 -21.56 20.61 -8.27
CA ASP A 27 -22.77 21.36 -7.85
C ASP A 27 -23.32 20.93 -6.48
N MET A 28 -22.43 20.53 -5.56
CA MET A 28 -22.83 20.07 -4.22
C MET A 28 -23.03 21.18 -3.22
N GLY A 29 -22.82 22.46 -3.63
CA GLY A 29 -22.98 23.61 -2.76
C GLY A 29 -22.11 23.55 -1.50
N LEU A 30 -22.63 24.05 -0.36
CA LEU A 30 -21.86 24.09 0.89
C LEU A 30 -21.44 22.71 1.44
N THR A 31 -22.19 21.65 1.16
CA THR A 31 -21.84 20.29 1.55
C THR A 31 -20.57 19.81 0.83
N GLY A 32 -20.36 20.27 -0.41
CA GLY A 32 -19.15 19.98 -1.18
C GLY A 32 -17.87 20.46 -0.51
N ILE A 33 -17.92 21.55 0.27
CA ILE A 33 -16.76 22.02 1.04
C ILE A 33 -16.34 20.97 2.08
N ALA A 34 -17.29 20.47 2.85
CA ALA A 34 -17.01 19.43 3.85
C ALA A 34 -16.50 18.13 3.20
N TRP A 35 -17.08 17.75 2.06
CA TRP A 35 -16.67 16.57 1.28
C TRP A 35 -15.23 16.71 0.77
N GLY A 36 -14.84 17.87 0.26
CA GLY A 36 -13.49 18.12 -0.22
C GLY A 36 -12.43 17.95 0.86
N TYR A 37 -12.64 18.53 2.03
CA TYR A 37 -11.73 18.38 3.15
C TYR A 37 -11.73 16.95 3.70
N TRP A 38 -12.87 16.27 3.79
CA TRP A 38 -12.97 14.88 4.19
C TRP A 38 -12.11 13.98 3.30
N HIS A 39 -12.30 14.05 1.98
CA HIS A 39 -11.54 13.24 1.03
C HIS A 39 -10.06 13.59 1.02
N ALA A 40 -9.69 14.86 1.24
CA ALA A 40 -8.28 15.24 1.36
C ALA A 40 -7.61 14.61 2.59
N ILE A 41 -8.26 14.64 3.75
CA ILE A 41 -7.75 14.01 4.98
C ILE A 41 -7.69 12.48 4.81
N SER A 42 -8.76 11.87 4.30
CA SER A 42 -8.84 10.44 4.07
C SER A 42 -7.74 9.97 3.12
N ALA A 43 -7.52 10.67 2.00
CA ALA A 43 -6.49 10.33 1.03
C ALA A 43 -5.06 10.53 1.56
N PHE A 44 -4.78 11.64 2.26
CA PHE A 44 -3.47 11.90 2.83
C PHE A 44 -3.12 10.91 3.96
N CYS A 45 -4.10 10.55 4.78
CA CYS A 45 -3.94 9.57 5.85
C CYS A 45 -3.91 8.12 5.34
N ASN A 46 -4.06 7.90 4.04
CA ASN A 46 -4.20 6.58 3.43
C ASN A 46 -5.30 5.76 4.14
N ALA A 47 -6.45 6.37 4.37
CA ALA A 47 -7.56 5.77 5.10
C ALA A 47 -8.61 5.11 4.18
N GLY A 48 -8.80 5.65 2.97
CA GLY A 48 -9.68 5.08 1.95
C GLY A 48 -11.18 5.27 2.19
N PHE A 49 -11.55 6.06 3.19
CA PHE A 49 -12.96 6.35 3.46
C PHE A 49 -13.47 7.46 2.54
N ASP A 50 -14.55 7.17 1.84
CA ASP A 50 -15.29 8.12 1.00
C ASP A 50 -16.69 8.39 1.56
N LEU A 51 -17.39 9.36 0.96
CA LEU A 51 -18.75 9.75 1.34
C LEU A 51 -19.78 9.44 0.24
N PHE A 52 -19.37 8.79 -0.87
CA PHE A 52 -20.27 8.50 -1.99
C PHE A 52 -21.34 7.45 -1.66
N GLY A 53 -21.04 6.56 -0.68
CA GLY A 53 -21.97 5.51 -0.25
C GLY A 53 -22.00 4.28 -1.15
N ASP A 54 -22.83 3.31 -0.78
CA ASP A 54 -23.11 2.08 -1.55
C ASP A 54 -21.85 1.27 -1.97
N TYR A 55 -20.75 1.42 -1.26
CA TYR A 55 -19.42 0.85 -1.59
C TYR A 55 -18.90 1.25 -2.97
N ALA A 56 -19.48 2.31 -3.58
CA ALA A 56 -19.13 2.73 -4.93
C ALA A 56 -17.76 3.39 -5.04
N SER A 57 -17.25 3.96 -3.95
CA SER A 57 -16.02 4.76 -3.95
C SER A 57 -16.02 5.81 -5.08
N LEU A 58 -14.98 5.89 -5.89
CA LEU A 58 -14.83 6.86 -6.98
C LEU A 58 -15.19 6.28 -8.37
N THR A 59 -15.86 5.13 -8.44
CA THR A 59 -16.16 4.47 -9.73
C THR A 59 -17.03 5.34 -10.64
N GLY A 60 -17.94 6.13 -10.08
CA GLY A 60 -18.75 7.11 -10.84
C GLY A 60 -17.97 8.35 -11.32
N HIS A 61 -16.73 8.53 -10.86
CA HIS A 61 -15.91 9.72 -11.14
C HIS A 61 -14.54 9.37 -11.74
N TYR A 62 -14.44 8.23 -12.41
CA TYR A 62 -13.17 7.75 -13.02
C TYR A 62 -12.60 8.74 -14.04
N ASN A 63 -13.43 9.53 -14.69
CA ASN A 63 -13.07 10.53 -15.71
C ASN A 63 -12.82 11.94 -15.14
N ASP A 64 -13.00 12.15 -13.82
CA ASP A 64 -12.73 13.43 -13.19
C ASP A 64 -11.24 13.63 -12.92
N ILE A 65 -10.59 14.39 -13.80
CA ILE A 65 -9.14 14.60 -13.74
C ILE A 65 -8.72 15.28 -12.44
N THR A 66 -9.45 16.31 -12.00
CA THR A 66 -9.09 17.09 -10.81
C THR A 66 -9.18 16.24 -9.55
N LEU A 67 -10.29 15.52 -9.38
CA LEU A 67 -10.52 14.65 -8.24
C LEU A 67 -9.46 13.54 -8.18
N ASN A 68 -9.28 12.83 -9.29
CA ASN A 68 -8.34 11.69 -9.35
C ASN A 68 -6.89 12.11 -9.12
N LEU A 69 -6.42 13.18 -9.76
CA LEU A 69 -5.04 13.66 -9.58
C LEU A 69 -4.79 14.17 -8.15
N CYS A 70 -5.73 14.90 -7.56
CA CYS A 70 -5.61 15.36 -6.17
C CYS A 70 -5.52 14.18 -5.19
N ILE A 71 -6.38 13.18 -5.33
CA ILE A 71 -6.38 12.01 -4.46
C ILE A 71 -5.11 11.19 -4.66
N MET A 72 -4.68 10.90 -5.90
CA MET A 72 -3.43 10.19 -6.17
C MET A 72 -2.21 10.92 -5.61
N ALA A 73 -2.16 12.25 -5.73
CA ALA A 73 -1.09 13.06 -5.16
C ALA A 73 -1.06 12.97 -3.63
N LEU A 74 -2.21 13.10 -2.98
CA LEU A 74 -2.34 13.00 -1.52
C LEU A 74 -1.90 11.63 -1.01
N ILE A 75 -2.38 10.55 -1.62
CA ILE A 75 -1.99 9.17 -1.28
C ILE A 75 -0.47 8.99 -1.42
N THR A 76 0.08 9.46 -2.52
CA THR A 76 1.52 9.34 -2.78
C THR A 76 2.33 10.12 -1.76
N ILE A 77 1.98 11.36 -1.47
CA ILE A 77 2.68 12.21 -0.50
C ILE A 77 2.58 11.63 0.91
N GLY A 78 1.38 11.19 1.34
CA GLY A 78 1.17 10.53 2.63
C GLY A 78 1.96 9.22 2.76
N GLY A 79 2.05 8.46 1.66
CA GLY A 79 2.70 7.15 1.59
C GLY A 79 4.24 7.16 1.50
N ILE A 80 4.89 8.27 1.12
CA ILE A 80 6.37 8.35 1.05
C ILE A 80 7.05 8.47 2.43
N GLY A 81 6.35 8.97 3.43
CA GLY A 81 6.85 9.12 4.79
C GLY A 81 7.43 10.50 5.12
N PHE A 82 7.17 10.92 6.37
CA PHE A 82 7.53 12.26 6.85
C PHE A 82 9.05 12.51 6.89
N THR A 83 9.86 11.49 7.12
CA THR A 83 11.33 11.59 7.09
C THR A 83 11.84 11.93 5.69
N VAL A 84 11.20 11.41 4.65
CA VAL A 84 11.54 11.70 3.25
C VAL A 84 11.10 13.12 2.89
N LEU A 85 9.90 13.54 3.32
CA LEU A 85 9.41 14.90 3.11
C LEU A 85 10.33 15.95 3.77
N ASP A 86 10.81 15.68 4.99
CA ASP A 86 11.77 16.57 5.67
C ASP A 86 13.12 16.61 4.95
N ASP A 87 13.62 15.47 4.47
CA ASP A 87 14.85 15.39 3.70
C ASP A 87 14.76 16.13 2.36
N LEU A 88 13.65 15.98 1.63
CA LEU A 88 13.39 16.72 0.38
C LEU A 88 13.34 18.25 0.59
N ARG A 89 12.72 18.68 1.71
CA ARG A 89 12.68 20.10 2.05
C ARG A 89 14.07 20.68 2.33
N ARG A 90 14.90 19.92 3.09
CA ARG A 90 16.25 20.36 3.47
C ARG A 90 17.24 20.23 2.32
N ASN A 91 17.17 19.12 1.58
CA ASN A 91 18.12 18.72 0.54
C ASN A 91 17.43 18.63 -0.83
N ARG A 92 17.22 19.77 -1.49
CA ARG A 92 16.52 19.86 -2.79
C ARG A 92 17.23 19.16 -3.96
N LYS A 93 18.51 18.78 -3.83
CA LYS A 93 19.30 18.13 -4.88
C LYS A 93 19.38 16.62 -4.63
N TRP A 94 19.06 15.79 -5.63
CA TRP A 94 19.11 14.31 -5.56
C TRP A 94 20.41 13.77 -4.94
N LYS A 95 21.57 14.33 -5.33
CA LYS A 95 22.87 13.89 -4.82
C LYS A 95 23.02 14.07 -3.30
N LYS A 96 22.33 15.04 -2.71
CA LYS A 96 22.40 15.37 -1.27
C LYS A 96 21.40 14.60 -0.42
N LEU A 97 20.42 13.91 -1.05
CA LEU A 97 19.42 13.11 -0.33
C LEU A 97 20.08 11.94 0.39
N ARG A 98 19.51 11.59 1.54
CA ARG A 98 19.88 10.40 2.30
C ARG A 98 19.56 9.14 1.51
N LEU A 99 20.30 8.05 1.78
CA LEU A 99 20.08 6.75 1.13
C LEU A 99 18.61 6.30 1.25
N HIS A 100 18.04 6.41 2.45
CA HIS A 100 16.64 6.09 2.72
C HIS A 100 15.67 6.83 1.77
N SER A 101 15.84 8.14 1.62
CA SER A 101 14.97 8.94 0.74
C SER A 101 15.10 8.54 -0.73
N LYS A 102 16.33 8.26 -1.20
CA LYS A 102 16.54 7.76 -2.56
C LYS A 102 15.86 6.42 -2.80
N ILE A 103 15.99 5.49 -1.85
CA ILE A 103 15.34 4.18 -1.90
C ILE A 103 13.82 4.33 -2.00
N VAL A 104 13.23 5.10 -1.10
CA VAL A 104 11.78 5.29 -1.04
C VAL A 104 11.24 5.94 -2.32
N LEU A 105 11.87 7.02 -2.80
CA LEU A 105 11.42 7.73 -4.00
C LEU A 105 11.54 6.86 -5.25
N THR A 106 12.65 6.13 -5.40
CA THR A 106 12.86 5.22 -6.54
C THR A 106 11.85 4.06 -6.49
N ALA A 107 11.68 3.41 -5.33
CA ALA A 107 10.72 2.33 -5.16
C ALA A 107 9.28 2.83 -5.43
N SER A 108 8.92 4.00 -4.91
CA SER A 108 7.61 4.60 -5.15
C SER A 108 7.36 4.86 -6.64
N ALA A 109 8.33 5.42 -7.34
CA ALA A 109 8.23 5.66 -8.77
C ALA A 109 8.07 4.34 -9.57
N ILE A 110 8.91 3.33 -9.28
CA ILE A 110 8.86 2.02 -9.96
C ILE A 110 7.51 1.36 -9.72
N LEU A 111 7.01 1.33 -8.49
CA LEU A 111 5.72 0.70 -8.16
C LEU A 111 4.55 1.44 -8.79
N THR A 112 4.56 2.77 -8.84
CA THR A 112 3.50 3.56 -9.47
C THR A 112 3.53 3.39 -10.99
N PHE A 113 4.65 3.71 -11.65
CA PHE A 113 4.72 3.65 -13.11
C PHE A 113 4.67 2.21 -13.63
N GLY A 114 5.42 1.30 -13.01
CA GLY A 114 5.39 -0.13 -13.37
C GLY A 114 4.02 -0.75 -13.11
N GLY A 115 3.42 -0.45 -11.96
CA GLY A 115 2.06 -0.89 -11.63
C GLY A 115 1.02 -0.40 -12.63
N THR A 116 1.08 0.89 -13.00
CA THR A 116 0.21 1.47 -14.03
C THR A 116 0.32 0.73 -15.37
N LEU A 117 1.55 0.51 -15.83
CA LEU A 117 1.78 -0.18 -17.11
C LEU A 117 1.26 -1.62 -17.10
N VAL A 118 1.46 -2.36 -16.02
CA VAL A 118 1.00 -3.74 -15.90
C VAL A 118 -0.53 -3.79 -15.82
N ILE A 119 -1.17 -2.96 -14.99
CA ILE A 119 -2.65 -2.91 -14.89
C ILE A 119 -3.24 -2.50 -16.24
N LEU A 120 -2.67 -1.48 -16.88
CA LEU A 120 -3.10 -1.06 -18.21
C LEU A 120 -3.01 -2.21 -19.22
N ALA A 121 -1.89 -2.94 -19.27
CA ALA A 121 -1.70 -4.06 -20.19
C ALA A 121 -2.67 -5.22 -19.92
N LEU A 122 -2.96 -5.52 -18.66
CA LEU A 122 -3.86 -6.61 -18.29
C LEU A 122 -5.34 -6.29 -18.54
N GLU A 123 -5.75 -5.04 -18.30
CA GLU A 123 -7.16 -4.61 -18.35
C GLU A 123 -7.52 -3.84 -19.64
N TYR A 124 -6.58 -3.51 -20.50
CA TYR A 124 -6.80 -2.69 -21.70
C TYR A 124 -7.92 -3.20 -22.60
N THR A 125 -8.02 -4.52 -22.74
CA THR A 125 -9.02 -5.20 -23.58
C THR A 125 -10.21 -5.75 -22.80
N ASN A 126 -10.30 -5.47 -21.48
CA ASN A 126 -11.42 -5.92 -20.67
C ASN A 126 -12.60 -4.93 -20.82
N PRO A 127 -13.71 -5.30 -21.49
CA PRO A 127 -14.82 -4.39 -21.75
C PRO A 127 -15.57 -3.96 -20.48
N ALA A 128 -15.48 -4.72 -19.39
CA ALA A 128 -16.10 -4.40 -18.12
C ALA A 128 -15.30 -3.35 -17.30
N THR A 129 -14.03 -3.14 -17.64
CA THR A 129 -13.13 -2.21 -16.97
C THR A 129 -12.55 -1.18 -17.97
N LEU A 130 -11.23 -1.16 -18.16
CA LEU A 130 -10.56 -0.15 -19.00
C LEU A 130 -11.00 -0.21 -20.47
N GLY A 131 -11.26 -1.40 -21.01
CA GLY A 131 -11.69 -1.56 -22.40
C GLY A 131 -13.02 -0.92 -22.72
N GLY A 132 -13.92 -0.77 -21.74
CA GLY A 132 -15.20 -0.08 -21.87
C GLY A 132 -15.12 1.45 -21.78
N MET A 133 -13.98 2.00 -21.37
CA MET A 133 -13.81 3.46 -21.26
C MET A 133 -13.62 4.11 -22.64
N PRO A 134 -14.32 5.23 -22.94
CA PRO A 134 -14.32 5.84 -24.25
C PRO A 134 -12.99 6.53 -24.60
N ASN A 135 -12.31 7.12 -23.61
CA ASN A 135 -11.12 7.91 -23.83
C ASN A 135 -9.85 7.20 -23.35
N GLU A 136 -8.77 7.32 -24.13
CA GLU A 136 -7.48 6.76 -23.74
C GLU A 136 -6.92 7.38 -22.45
N LEU A 137 -7.15 8.70 -22.23
CA LEU A 137 -6.72 9.37 -21.02
C LEU A 137 -7.38 8.78 -19.78
N ASP A 138 -8.68 8.43 -19.87
CA ASP A 138 -9.42 7.83 -18.75
C ASP A 138 -8.86 6.45 -18.40
N LYS A 139 -8.49 5.64 -19.41
CA LYS A 139 -7.84 4.33 -19.20
C LYS A 139 -6.51 4.46 -18.46
N TRP A 140 -5.65 5.40 -18.91
CA TRP A 140 -4.37 5.66 -18.27
C TRP A 140 -4.54 6.17 -16.83
N MET A 141 -5.49 7.07 -16.61
CA MET A 141 -5.76 7.64 -15.29
C MET A 141 -6.31 6.59 -14.34
N ALA A 142 -7.27 5.77 -14.76
CA ALA A 142 -7.83 4.71 -13.96
C ALA A 142 -6.79 3.63 -13.63
N ALA A 143 -5.94 3.23 -14.59
CA ALA A 143 -4.84 2.31 -14.34
C ALA A 143 -3.81 2.88 -13.34
N ALA A 144 -3.46 4.16 -13.48
CA ALA A 144 -2.56 4.86 -12.56
C ALA A 144 -3.17 4.95 -11.17
N PHE A 145 -4.47 5.26 -11.09
CA PHE A 145 -5.20 5.32 -9.83
C PHE A 145 -5.16 3.98 -9.10
N GLN A 146 -5.44 2.87 -9.79
CA GLN A 146 -5.38 1.53 -9.20
C GLN A 146 -3.97 1.13 -8.74
N ALA A 147 -2.92 1.52 -9.47
CA ALA A 147 -1.55 1.30 -9.03
C ALA A 147 -1.19 2.10 -7.77
N VAL A 148 -1.68 3.34 -7.66
CA VAL A 148 -1.45 4.22 -6.51
C VAL A 148 -2.24 3.74 -5.29
N THR A 149 -3.52 3.38 -5.47
CA THR A 149 -4.40 3.01 -4.37
C THR A 149 -3.98 1.71 -3.68
N CYS A 150 -3.38 0.76 -4.42
CA CYS A 150 -2.79 -0.46 -3.84
C CYS A 150 -1.72 -0.18 -2.79
N ARG A 151 -1.18 1.04 -2.74
CA ARG A 151 -0.21 1.47 -1.74
C ARG A 151 -0.88 2.00 -0.47
N THR A 152 -1.77 1.19 0.08
CA THR A 152 -2.45 1.37 1.37
C THR A 152 -3.49 2.50 1.42
N ALA A 153 -4.16 2.81 0.29
CA ALA A 153 -5.10 3.92 0.23
C ALA A 153 -6.57 3.53 0.31
N GLY A 154 -7.03 2.57 -0.49
CA GLY A 154 -8.36 1.99 -0.39
C GLY A 154 -9.43 2.57 -1.31
N PHE A 155 -9.20 3.69 -1.99
CA PHE A 155 -10.13 4.20 -3.01
C PHE A 155 -10.05 3.39 -4.29
N ASN A 156 -11.15 3.26 -5.04
CA ASN A 156 -11.15 2.62 -6.35
C ASN A 156 -11.96 3.44 -7.37
N THR A 157 -11.50 3.42 -8.61
CA THR A 157 -12.15 4.04 -9.77
C THR A 157 -12.68 3.00 -10.76
N ILE A 158 -12.42 1.71 -10.50
CA ILE A 158 -12.86 0.56 -11.28
C ILE A 158 -13.50 -0.42 -10.32
N ASP A 159 -14.59 -1.06 -10.73
CA ASP A 159 -15.14 -2.16 -9.93
C ASP A 159 -14.16 -3.35 -9.94
N LEU A 160 -13.72 -3.76 -8.75
CA LEU A 160 -12.73 -4.81 -8.59
C LEU A 160 -13.29 -6.20 -8.94
N THR A 161 -14.60 -6.38 -8.84
CA THR A 161 -15.26 -7.66 -9.18
C THR A 161 -15.25 -7.92 -10.66
N ASP A 162 -15.16 -6.87 -11.48
CA ASP A 162 -15.10 -6.93 -12.94
C ASP A 162 -13.67 -7.10 -13.47
N MET A 163 -12.66 -7.01 -12.62
CA MET A 163 -11.27 -7.18 -13.00
C MET A 163 -10.90 -8.65 -13.22
N ARG A 164 -9.95 -8.87 -14.15
CA ARG A 164 -9.40 -10.20 -14.39
C ARG A 164 -8.67 -10.74 -13.16
N ALA A 165 -8.70 -12.05 -12.97
CA ALA A 165 -7.98 -12.71 -11.87
C ALA A 165 -6.46 -12.42 -11.88
N SER A 166 -5.86 -12.26 -13.07
CA SER A 166 -4.46 -11.85 -13.21
C SER A 166 -4.19 -10.45 -12.67
N SER A 167 -5.12 -9.52 -12.88
CA SER A 167 -5.04 -8.15 -12.38
C SER A 167 -5.23 -8.10 -10.87
N LEU A 168 -6.20 -8.83 -10.33
CA LEU A 168 -6.40 -8.96 -8.89
C LEU A 168 -5.16 -9.56 -8.21
N PHE A 169 -4.57 -10.62 -8.79
CA PHE A 169 -3.35 -11.20 -8.26
C PHE A 169 -2.17 -10.22 -8.30
N PHE A 170 -2.02 -9.45 -9.39
CA PHE A 170 -1.00 -8.41 -9.46
C PHE A 170 -1.22 -7.31 -8.41
N MET A 171 -2.49 -6.91 -8.19
CA MET A 171 -2.83 -5.97 -7.10
C MET A 171 -2.50 -6.55 -5.72
N VAL A 172 -2.71 -7.85 -5.49
CA VAL A 172 -2.28 -8.53 -4.25
C VAL A 172 -0.77 -8.37 -4.04
N LEU A 173 0.05 -8.53 -5.09
CA LEU A 173 1.50 -8.31 -4.99
C LEU A 173 1.84 -6.85 -4.67
N LEU A 174 1.16 -5.88 -5.31
CA LEU A 174 1.36 -4.46 -5.03
C LEU A 174 0.93 -4.09 -3.61
N MET A 175 -0.21 -4.58 -3.14
CA MET A 175 -0.72 -4.35 -1.78
C MET A 175 0.22 -4.95 -0.72
N GLY A 176 0.78 -6.14 -1.00
CA GLY A 176 1.78 -6.76 -0.13
C GLY A 176 3.02 -5.88 0.09
N ILE A 177 3.36 -5.04 -0.91
CA ILE A 177 4.39 -4.00 -0.79
C ILE A 177 3.73 -2.72 -0.27
N GLY A 178 3.48 -2.65 1.01
CA GLY A 178 2.80 -1.52 1.65
C GLY A 178 3.51 -0.17 1.50
N ALA A 179 3.18 0.78 2.37
CA ALA A 179 3.75 2.12 2.34
C ALA A 179 5.19 2.18 2.90
N SER A 180 5.82 3.34 2.76
CA SER A 180 7.20 3.55 3.23
C SER A 180 7.27 3.70 4.76
N PRO A 181 8.42 3.48 5.39
CA PRO A 181 8.58 3.75 6.82
C PRO A 181 8.26 5.20 7.18
N THR A 182 7.72 5.43 8.37
CA THR A 182 7.30 6.75 8.88
C THR A 182 6.21 7.43 8.03
N SER A 183 5.47 6.68 7.23
CA SER A 183 4.32 7.15 6.46
C SER A 183 3.00 6.91 7.21
N THR A 184 1.92 7.39 6.62
CA THR A 184 0.55 7.15 7.11
C THR A 184 0.05 5.74 6.81
N GLY A 185 0.66 5.00 5.87
CA GLY A 185 0.22 3.65 5.46
C GLY A 185 0.77 2.51 6.31
N GLY A 186 0.12 1.36 6.23
CA GLY A 186 0.48 0.12 6.94
C GLY A 186 1.25 -0.90 6.09
N GLY A 187 1.11 -2.17 6.42
CA GLY A 187 1.68 -3.30 5.69
C GLY A 187 3.20 -3.44 5.77
N MET A 188 3.74 -4.33 4.95
CA MET A 188 5.18 -4.51 4.81
C MET A 188 5.81 -3.28 4.12
N LYS A 189 6.89 -2.77 4.69
CA LYS A 189 7.45 -1.50 4.21
C LYS A 189 8.20 -1.65 2.88
N THR A 190 8.04 -0.68 1.98
CA THR A 190 8.71 -0.65 0.67
C THR A 190 10.22 -0.85 0.77
N THR A 191 10.86 -0.27 1.81
CA THR A 191 12.30 -0.44 2.04
C THR A 191 12.67 -1.87 2.39
N THR A 192 11.83 -2.61 3.12
CA THR A 192 12.06 -4.03 3.45
C THR A 192 12.13 -4.86 2.18
N VAL A 193 11.12 -4.73 1.31
CA VAL A 193 11.06 -5.48 0.05
C VAL A 193 12.23 -5.12 -0.86
N LEU A 194 12.55 -3.83 -1.00
CA LEU A 194 13.65 -3.42 -1.87
C LEU A 194 15.01 -3.93 -1.36
N VAL A 195 15.27 -3.88 -0.04
CA VAL A 195 16.50 -4.42 0.56
C VAL A 195 16.62 -5.92 0.27
N LEU A 196 15.53 -6.67 0.40
CA LEU A 196 15.50 -8.10 0.08
C LEU A 196 15.80 -8.37 -1.38
N LEU A 197 15.13 -7.66 -2.30
CA LEU A 197 15.36 -7.84 -3.74
C LEU A 197 16.80 -7.53 -4.14
N VAL A 198 17.37 -6.44 -3.63
CA VAL A 198 18.75 -6.04 -3.94
C VAL A 198 19.76 -7.01 -3.30
N SER A 199 19.49 -7.48 -2.07
CA SER A 199 20.34 -8.47 -1.40
C SER A 199 20.34 -9.80 -2.15
N THR A 200 19.17 -10.32 -2.49
CA THR A 200 19.03 -11.55 -3.27
C THR A 200 19.67 -11.41 -4.65
N TRP A 201 19.46 -10.27 -5.34
CA TRP A 201 20.11 -10.01 -6.62
C TRP A 201 21.64 -9.96 -6.51
N GLY A 202 22.16 -9.32 -5.44
CA GLY A 202 23.58 -9.29 -5.13
C GLY A 202 24.17 -10.70 -4.93
N LEU A 203 23.47 -11.52 -4.14
CA LEU A 203 23.86 -12.90 -3.86
C LEU A 203 23.95 -13.74 -5.15
N LEU A 204 22.93 -13.64 -6.02
CA LEU A 204 22.90 -14.33 -7.32
C LEU A 204 24.08 -13.94 -8.24
N HIS A 205 24.66 -12.73 -8.04
CA HIS A 205 25.83 -12.25 -8.78
C HIS A 205 27.15 -12.42 -7.99
N GLY A 206 27.17 -13.23 -6.94
CA GLY A 206 28.36 -13.53 -6.13
C GLY A 206 28.88 -12.36 -5.30
N LYS A 207 28.08 -11.31 -5.10
CA LYS A 207 28.44 -10.17 -4.25
C LYS A 207 28.19 -10.48 -2.78
N ARG A 208 29.17 -10.22 -1.93
CA ARG A 208 29.05 -10.41 -0.47
C ARG A 208 28.28 -9.28 0.22
N ASP A 209 28.34 -8.08 -0.33
CA ASP A 209 27.76 -6.89 0.26
C ASP A 209 26.52 -6.41 -0.54
N THR A 210 25.48 -6.01 0.17
CA THR A 210 24.31 -5.35 -0.41
C THR A 210 24.63 -3.87 -0.58
N VAL A 211 24.81 -3.42 -1.83
CA VAL A 211 25.15 -2.05 -2.17
C VAL A 211 24.05 -1.41 -3.00
N LEU A 212 23.62 -0.21 -2.61
CA LEU A 212 22.64 0.58 -3.34
C LEU A 212 23.03 2.07 -3.32
N PHE A 213 22.99 2.74 -4.48
CA PHE A 213 23.42 4.14 -4.64
C PHE A 213 24.82 4.41 -4.05
N ASP A 214 25.77 3.54 -4.34
CA ASP A 214 27.17 3.62 -3.88
C ASP A 214 27.32 3.59 -2.34
N ARG A 215 26.34 3.02 -1.64
CA ARG A 215 26.36 2.83 -0.19
C ARG A 215 26.06 1.40 0.19
N ARG A 216 26.86 0.85 1.11
CA ARG A 216 26.65 -0.47 1.69
C ARG A 216 25.55 -0.41 2.73
N ILE A 217 24.63 -1.37 2.67
CA ILE A 217 23.63 -1.63 3.70
C ILE A 217 24.24 -2.60 4.72
N ALA A 218 24.11 -2.29 6.01
CA ALA A 218 24.62 -3.15 7.07
C ALA A 218 23.94 -4.52 7.03
N SER A 219 24.69 -5.60 7.27
CA SER A 219 24.19 -6.98 7.29
C SER A 219 23.03 -7.16 8.28
N GLU A 220 23.12 -6.56 9.47
CA GLU A 220 22.05 -6.58 10.46
C GLU A 220 20.72 -6.00 9.94
N THR A 221 20.79 -5.00 9.04
CA THR A 221 19.59 -4.43 8.41
C THR A 221 19.00 -5.39 7.40
N VAL A 222 19.84 -6.13 6.68
CA VAL A 222 19.42 -7.15 5.72
C VAL A 222 18.78 -8.33 6.47
N ASP A 223 19.39 -8.82 7.53
CA ASP A 223 18.88 -9.91 8.37
C ASP A 223 17.53 -9.52 9.00
N LYS A 224 17.42 -8.28 9.50
CA LYS A 224 16.16 -7.75 10.01
C LYS A 224 15.07 -7.70 8.92
N ALA A 225 15.43 -7.36 7.68
CA ALA A 225 14.48 -7.34 6.58
C ALA A 225 13.97 -8.76 6.24
N TYR A 226 14.85 -9.78 6.24
CA TYR A 226 14.45 -11.18 6.08
C TYR A 226 13.50 -11.64 7.19
N ASN A 227 13.83 -11.35 8.45
CA ASN A 227 12.99 -11.71 9.60
C ASN A 227 11.61 -11.07 9.51
N VAL A 228 11.54 -9.76 9.22
CA VAL A 228 10.26 -9.04 9.06
C VAL A 228 9.44 -9.66 7.93
N PHE A 229 10.07 -9.92 6.78
CA PHE A 229 9.39 -10.52 5.63
C PHE A 229 8.81 -11.91 5.98
N THR A 230 9.62 -12.77 6.62
CA THR A 230 9.20 -14.12 7.00
C THR A 230 8.00 -14.08 7.94
N VAL A 231 8.05 -13.23 8.99
CA VAL A 231 6.95 -13.10 9.95
C VAL A 231 5.69 -12.56 9.27
N CYS A 232 5.82 -11.56 8.37
CA CYS A 232 4.69 -11.03 7.60
C CYS A 232 4.07 -12.11 6.71
N LEU A 233 4.89 -12.88 6.00
CA LEU A 233 4.44 -13.97 5.12
C LEU A 233 3.71 -15.05 5.90
N LEU A 234 4.27 -15.50 7.03
CA LEU A 234 3.65 -16.51 7.89
C LEU A 234 2.32 -16.01 8.47
N TRP A 235 2.25 -14.75 8.86
CA TRP A 235 0.98 -14.15 9.33
C TRP A 235 -0.09 -14.15 8.23
N MET A 236 0.25 -13.66 7.04
CA MET A 236 -0.69 -13.63 5.91
C MET A 236 -1.17 -15.03 5.52
N LEU A 237 -0.25 -16.01 5.44
CA LEU A 237 -0.61 -17.40 5.13
C LEU A 237 -1.49 -18.02 6.22
N GLY A 238 -1.19 -17.76 7.49
CA GLY A 238 -1.98 -18.21 8.62
C GLY A 238 -3.40 -17.62 8.61
N ALA A 239 -3.51 -16.30 8.43
CA ALA A 239 -4.79 -15.61 8.33
C ALA A 239 -5.61 -16.11 7.13
N TYR A 240 -4.97 -16.29 5.97
CA TYR A 240 -5.58 -16.83 4.76
C TYR A 240 -6.14 -18.23 4.99
N PHE A 241 -5.33 -19.11 5.58
CA PHE A 241 -5.77 -20.47 5.91
C PHE A 241 -6.97 -20.50 6.86
N LEU A 242 -6.92 -19.69 7.93
CA LEU A 242 -8.04 -19.60 8.88
C LEU A 242 -9.30 -19.03 8.23
N LEU A 243 -9.17 -18.05 7.34
CA LEU A 243 -10.32 -17.50 6.62
C LEU A 243 -10.93 -18.48 5.63
N LEU A 244 -10.14 -19.28 4.94
CA LEU A 244 -10.65 -20.36 4.07
C LEU A 244 -11.47 -21.38 4.87
N ILE A 245 -11.07 -21.67 6.11
CA ILE A 245 -11.87 -22.56 7.00
C ILE A 245 -13.19 -21.88 7.39
N CYS A 246 -13.14 -20.57 7.75
CA CYS A 246 -14.35 -19.82 8.12
C CYS A 246 -15.30 -19.61 6.94
N ASP A 247 -14.77 -19.49 5.73
CA ASP A 247 -15.51 -19.31 4.49
C ASP A 247 -16.28 -20.58 4.05
N GLY A 248 -15.74 -21.74 4.38
CA GLY A 248 -16.35 -23.04 4.06
C GLY A 248 -16.53 -23.31 2.56
N GLY A 249 -15.82 -22.57 1.69
CA GLY A 249 -15.91 -22.70 0.23
C GLY A 249 -17.04 -21.87 -0.40
N LEU A 250 -17.56 -20.87 0.31
CA LEU A 250 -18.59 -19.96 -0.21
C LEU A 250 -18.03 -19.06 -1.32
N HIS A 251 -16.81 -18.57 -1.16
CA HIS A 251 -16.17 -17.66 -2.08
C HIS A 251 -14.95 -18.26 -2.79
N ARG A 252 -14.51 -17.62 -3.86
CA ARG A 252 -13.31 -18.00 -4.59
C ARG A 252 -12.07 -17.75 -3.73
N ALA A 253 -11.13 -18.67 -3.75
CA ALA A 253 -9.91 -18.61 -2.94
C ALA A 253 -9.03 -17.37 -3.28
N ASP A 254 -9.03 -16.90 -4.53
CA ASP A 254 -8.33 -15.67 -4.93
C ASP A 254 -8.96 -14.40 -4.31
N TYR A 255 -10.28 -14.38 -4.13
CA TYR A 255 -10.99 -13.30 -3.45
C TYR A 255 -10.67 -13.27 -1.96
N VAL A 256 -10.65 -14.44 -1.30
CA VAL A 256 -10.24 -14.54 0.11
C VAL A 256 -8.78 -14.07 0.28
N LEU A 257 -7.88 -14.45 -0.63
CA LEU A 257 -6.49 -13.99 -0.61
C LEU A 257 -6.40 -12.46 -0.76
N PHE A 258 -7.19 -11.89 -1.68
CA PHE A 258 -7.24 -10.44 -1.90
C PHE A 258 -7.64 -9.69 -0.61
N GLU A 259 -8.70 -10.13 0.06
CA GLU A 259 -9.17 -9.53 1.31
C GLU A 259 -8.14 -9.63 2.44
N VAL A 260 -7.49 -10.81 2.59
CA VAL A 260 -6.43 -11.00 3.61
C VAL A 260 -5.29 -10.03 3.41
N VAL A 261 -4.78 -9.92 2.17
CA VAL A 261 -3.63 -9.05 1.89
C VAL A 261 -4.02 -7.58 1.99
N SER A 262 -5.24 -7.22 1.55
CA SER A 262 -5.78 -5.88 1.73
C SER A 262 -5.91 -5.52 3.22
N ALA A 263 -6.43 -6.42 4.03
CA ALA A 263 -6.54 -6.24 5.48
C ALA A 263 -5.15 -6.12 6.13
N PHE A 264 -4.23 -7.02 5.81
CA PHE A 264 -2.86 -7.00 6.34
C PHE A 264 -2.11 -5.73 5.97
N ALA A 265 -2.17 -5.34 4.71
CA ALA A 265 -1.52 -4.12 4.23
C ALA A 265 -2.28 -2.85 4.63
N THR A 266 -3.45 -2.97 5.28
CA THR A 266 -4.34 -1.86 5.64
C THR A 266 -4.69 -0.99 4.44
N VAL A 267 -5.00 -1.63 3.30
CA VAL A 267 -5.32 -0.95 2.04
C VAL A 267 -6.78 -0.48 2.03
N GLY A 268 -7.70 -1.38 2.38
CA GLY A 268 -9.14 -1.09 2.38
C GLY A 268 -9.84 -1.41 1.07
N LEU A 269 -9.14 -1.92 0.05
CA LEU A 269 -9.77 -2.46 -1.16
C LEU A 269 -10.41 -3.81 -0.87
N GLY A 270 -11.61 -4.04 -1.38
CA GLY A 270 -12.34 -5.29 -1.21
C GLY A 270 -13.07 -5.70 -2.49
N VAL A 271 -13.28 -6.99 -2.62
CA VAL A 271 -14.09 -7.61 -3.70
C VAL A 271 -15.52 -7.93 -3.25
N GLY A 272 -15.98 -7.28 -2.17
CA GLY A 272 -17.36 -7.33 -1.72
C GLY A 272 -17.75 -8.55 -0.88
N ILE A 273 -16.82 -9.45 -0.54
CA ILE A 273 -17.12 -10.69 0.22
C ILE A 273 -17.10 -10.52 1.75
N THR A 274 -16.53 -9.43 2.26
CA THR A 274 -16.39 -9.20 3.72
C THR A 274 -17.71 -9.21 4.49
N PRO A 275 -18.85 -8.67 3.99
CA PRO A 275 -20.13 -8.70 4.71
C PRO A 275 -20.66 -10.11 4.95
N ASP A 276 -20.38 -11.05 4.05
CA ASP A 276 -20.91 -12.41 4.06
C ASP A 276 -20.25 -13.31 5.11
N TRP A 277 -19.10 -12.90 5.64
CA TRP A 277 -18.39 -13.71 6.62
C TRP A 277 -19.03 -13.68 7.99
N ASN A 278 -18.90 -14.80 8.68
CA ASN A 278 -19.27 -14.93 10.08
C ASN A 278 -18.39 -14.08 11.00
N ASP A 279 -18.77 -13.97 12.28
CA ASP A 279 -18.07 -13.15 13.25
C ASP A 279 -16.59 -13.57 13.46
N TRP A 280 -16.29 -14.88 13.33
CA TRP A 280 -14.91 -15.38 13.43
C TRP A 280 -14.05 -14.92 12.25
N GLY A 281 -14.58 -14.95 11.03
CA GLY A 281 -13.89 -14.43 9.86
C GLY A 281 -13.62 -12.93 9.99
N LYS A 282 -14.62 -12.15 10.42
CA LYS A 282 -14.46 -10.71 10.69
C LYS A 282 -13.43 -10.43 11.77
N LEU A 283 -13.41 -11.24 12.86
CA LEU A 283 -12.41 -11.11 13.92
C LEU A 283 -10.98 -11.36 13.42
N ILE A 284 -10.77 -12.39 12.58
CA ILE A 284 -9.47 -12.69 11.96
C ILE A 284 -8.99 -11.50 11.12
N LEU A 285 -9.90 -10.88 10.33
CA LEU A 285 -9.56 -9.68 9.55
C LEU A 285 -9.18 -8.51 10.45
N VAL A 286 -9.94 -8.23 11.52
CA VAL A 286 -9.64 -7.14 12.46
C VAL A 286 -8.26 -7.32 13.10
N LEU A 287 -7.93 -8.54 13.54
CA LEU A 287 -6.61 -8.85 14.10
C LEU A 287 -5.51 -8.69 13.04
N THR A 288 -5.80 -9.06 11.80
CA THR A 288 -4.86 -8.92 10.68
C THR A 288 -4.62 -7.46 10.32
N MET A 289 -5.66 -6.63 10.28
CA MET A 289 -5.55 -5.16 10.11
C MET A 289 -4.71 -4.52 11.21
N TYR A 290 -4.97 -4.90 12.46
CA TYR A 290 -4.26 -4.36 13.62
C TYR A 290 -2.77 -4.73 13.60
N ALA A 291 -2.46 -6.00 13.33
CA ALA A 291 -1.09 -6.49 13.20
C ALA A 291 -0.33 -5.79 12.06
N GLY A 292 -0.99 -5.62 10.91
CA GLY A 292 -0.41 -4.92 9.76
C GLY A 292 -0.17 -3.43 9.98
N ARG A 293 -1.00 -2.77 10.80
CA ARG A 293 -0.87 -1.33 11.11
C ARG A 293 0.28 -1.03 12.08
N ILE A 294 0.39 -1.79 13.16
CA ILE A 294 1.45 -1.62 14.17
C ILE A 294 2.79 -2.15 13.65
N GLY A 295 2.75 -3.13 12.78
CA GLY A 295 3.88 -3.94 12.31
C GLY A 295 3.92 -5.28 13.03
N VAL A 296 3.85 -6.36 12.25
CA VAL A 296 3.69 -7.73 12.75
C VAL A 296 4.80 -8.11 13.72
N LEU A 297 6.05 -7.71 13.44
CA LEU A 297 7.16 -8.01 14.34
C LEU A 297 6.96 -7.37 15.72
N THR A 298 6.54 -6.11 15.77
CA THR A 298 6.24 -5.41 17.03
C THR A 298 5.06 -6.06 17.74
N PHE A 299 4.03 -6.43 16.99
CA PHE A 299 2.86 -7.11 17.52
C PHE A 299 3.22 -8.46 18.14
N VAL A 300 3.96 -9.30 17.42
CA VAL A 300 4.39 -10.62 17.92
C VAL A 300 5.32 -10.48 19.14
N LEU A 301 6.29 -9.56 19.09
CA LEU A 301 7.22 -9.34 20.20
C LEU A 301 6.54 -8.80 21.46
N SER A 302 5.36 -8.16 21.35
CA SER A 302 4.61 -7.71 22.53
C SER A 302 4.08 -8.86 23.39
N PHE A 303 3.93 -10.05 22.82
CA PHE A 303 3.53 -11.27 23.55
C PHE A 303 4.71 -12.14 23.98
N LEU A 304 5.90 -11.90 23.42
CA LEU A 304 7.10 -12.68 23.71
C LEU A 304 7.98 -11.93 24.74
N HIS A 305 8.27 -12.57 25.86
CA HIS A 305 9.24 -12.07 26.80
C HIS A 305 10.65 -12.43 26.29
N SER A 306 11.41 -11.43 25.88
CA SER A 306 12.83 -11.63 25.55
C SER A 306 13.60 -12.00 26.83
N LYS A 307 14.17 -13.21 26.87
CA LYS A 307 15.20 -13.55 27.85
C LYS A 307 16.54 -13.35 27.16
N ASP A 308 17.41 -12.55 27.78
CA ASP A 308 18.80 -12.45 27.36
C ASP A 308 19.47 -13.82 27.55
N ASP A 309 19.78 -14.50 26.47
CA ASP A 309 20.55 -15.73 26.49
C ASP A 309 22.00 -15.41 26.86
N LYS A 310 22.35 -15.69 28.11
CA LYS A 310 23.72 -15.51 28.64
C LYS A 310 24.71 -16.55 28.12
N ILE A 311 24.24 -17.60 27.44
CA ILE A 311 25.03 -18.73 26.98
C ILE A 311 25.02 -18.73 25.44
N ARG A 312 26.22 -18.76 24.83
CA ARG A 312 26.38 -19.00 23.39
C ARG A 312 26.76 -20.46 23.18
N TYR A 313 26.00 -21.18 22.39
CA TYR A 313 26.31 -22.54 21.96
C TYR A 313 27.37 -22.52 20.85
N PRO A 314 28.17 -23.61 20.70
CA PRO A 314 29.09 -23.76 19.57
C PRO A 314 28.32 -23.70 18.25
N SER A 315 28.93 -23.07 17.23
CA SER A 315 28.35 -23.01 15.88
C SER A 315 28.69 -24.29 15.11
N GLU A 316 27.70 -24.87 14.46
CA GLU A 316 27.84 -26.01 13.54
C GLU A 316 27.22 -25.65 12.19
N ASN A 317 27.83 -26.11 11.11
CA ASN A 317 27.35 -25.85 9.76
C ASN A 317 26.32 -26.91 9.36
N ILE A 318 25.16 -26.45 8.89
CA ILE A 318 24.13 -27.27 8.24
C ILE A 318 24.07 -26.97 6.75
N MET A 319 23.79 -28.00 5.95
CA MET A 319 23.59 -27.82 4.52
C MET A 319 22.27 -27.13 4.27
N ILE A 320 22.30 -26.04 3.51
CA ILE A 320 21.13 -25.32 3.02
C ILE A 320 21.17 -25.46 1.50
N GLY A 321 20.07 -25.92 0.90
CA GLY A 321 19.96 -26.26 -0.53
C GLY A 321 20.26 -25.12 -1.49
#